data_f3dea6f45494f856c43d2d74b75c5586
#
_entry.id   f3dea6f45494f856c43d2d74b75c5586
#
_cell.length_a   1.000
_cell.length_b   1.000
_cell.length_c   1.000
_cell.angle_alpha   90.00
_cell.angle_beta   90.00
_cell.angle_gamma   90.00
#
_symmetry.space_group_name_H-M   'P 1'
#
loop_
_entity.id
_entity.type
_entity.pdbx_description
1 polymer ?
#
loop_
_entity_poly.entity_id
_entity_poly.type
_entity_poly.pdbx_seq_one_letter_code
_entity_poly.pdbx_strand_id
1 'polypeptide(L)'
;TAPYKLLASMFGGKEEEMKEIKFEYMQSTISNDQLGRLDMVAKVLEQKPELKVELVQVNNTEMEKEFYAVFEAKKHFYFSKSGGSEQDSMSNELRNAIKQVDIHDSTFVLFVNSKVTGTDAFTPIQDKCRKIIGEEALQNYISERMQFRNNVVSNYLQNVKHIPPGRLRVINTPDQKTANTQTVSKYLINYHVDDEQVKKAESNN
;
A
#
# COMPACT_ATOMS: atom_id res chain seq x y z
N THR A 1 17.79 -9.33 15.73
CA THR A 1 17.44 -8.35 14.67
C THR A 1 18.73 -7.88 14.02
N ALA A 2 18.86 -8.05 12.71
CA ALA A 2 20.06 -7.60 11.99
C ALA A 2 20.16 -6.06 12.07
N PRO A 3 21.33 -5.51 12.38
CA PRO A 3 21.52 -4.06 12.46
C PRO A 3 21.45 -3.46 11.04
N TYR A 4 20.38 -2.73 10.75
CA TYR A 4 20.15 -2.11 9.43
C TYR A 4 21.30 -1.26 8.93
N LYS A 5 22.00 -0.56 9.84
CA LYS A 5 23.20 0.21 9.50
C LYS A 5 24.33 -0.66 8.91
N LEU A 6 24.52 -1.86 9.46
CA LEU A 6 25.50 -2.81 8.95
C LEU A 6 25.07 -3.32 7.57
N LEU A 7 23.80 -3.72 7.40
CA LEU A 7 23.27 -4.14 6.10
C LEU A 7 23.40 -3.02 5.05
N ALA A 8 23.03 -1.78 5.40
CA ALA A 8 23.17 -0.64 4.50
C ALA A 8 24.63 -0.44 4.05
N SER A 9 25.59 -0.54 4.98
CA SER A 9 27.02 -0.40 4.64
C SER A 9 27.54 -1.54 3.76
N MET A 10 27.05 -2.76 3.95
CA MET A 10 27.46 -3.93 3.16
C MET A 10 26.87 -3.95 1.74
N PHE A 11 25.65 -3.44 1.58
CA PHE A 11 24.92 -3.54 0.33
C PHE A 11 24.81 -2.22 -0.45
N GLY A 12 25.43 -1.14 0.07
CA GLY A 12 25.55 0.13 -0.62
C GLY A 12 24.27 0.97 -0.63
N GLY A 13 23.34 0.73 0.31
CA GLY A 13 22.10 1.48 0.50
C GLY A 13 22.16 2.44 1.69
N LYS A 14 21.07 3.17 1.91
CA LYS A 14 20.85 3.94 3.13
C LYS A 14 20.12 3.10 4.17
N GLU A 15 20.36 3.38 5.45
CA GLU A 15 19.72 2.64 6.55
C GLU A 15 18.16 2.63 6.43
N GLU A 16 17.57 3.75 6.04
CA GLU A 16 16.12 3.87 5.84
C GLU A 16 15.60 2.98 4.70
N GLU A 17 16.43 2.74 3.68
CA GLU A 17 16.08 1.86 2.55
C GLU A 17 16.05 0.38 2.96
N MET A 18 16.75 0.04 4.06
CA MET A 18 16.75 -1.30 4.64
C MET A 18 15.61 -1.54 5.63
N LYS A 19 14.90 -0.48 6.06
CA LYS A 19 13.87 -0.55 7.10
C LYS A 19 12.45 -0.60 6.54
N GLU A 20 12.19 0.12 5.44
CA GLU A 20 10.83 0.29 4.95
C GLU A 20 10.73 0.50 3.44
N ILE A 21 9.58 0.10 2.89
CA ILE A 21 9.19 0.38 1.50
C ILE A 21 7.87 1.16 1.56
N LYS A 22 7.88 2.43 1.15
CA LYS A 22 6.73 3.32 1.19
C LYS A 22 5.84 3.13 -0.04
N PHE A 23 4.53 3.32 0.15
CA PHE A 23 3.51 3.30 -0.89
C PHE A 23 2.63 4.54 -0.80
N GLU A 24 2.20 5.04 -1.93
CA GLU A 24 1.17 6.07 -1.97
C GLU A 24 -0.22 5.46 -1.74
N TYR A 25 -1.14 6.27 -1.20
CA TYR A 25 -2.54 5.88 -1.10
C TYR A 25 -3.11 5.57 -2.50
N MET A 26 -3.93 4.54 -2.61
CA MET A 26 -4.53 4.06 -3.86
C MET A 26 -3.52 3.65 -4.95
N GLN A 27 -2.24 3.51 -4.63
CA GLN A 27 -1.24 3.03 -5.59
C GLN A 27 -1.60 1.61 -6.06
N SER A 28 -1.70 1.43 -7.37
CA SER A 28 -2.13 0.18 -8.02
C SER A 28 -0.99 -0.65 -8.62
N THR A 29 0.19 -0.05 -8.77
CA THR A 29 1.37 -0.71 -9.37
C THR A 29 2.60 -0.43 -8.52
N ILE A 30 3.56 -1.36 -8.50
CA ILE A 30 4.84 -1.14 -7.83
C ILE A 30 5.71 -0.22 -8.71
N SER A 31 6.30 0.81 -8.12
CA SER A 31 7.23 1.72 -8.80
C SER A 31 8.62 1.11 -8.92
N ASN A 32 9.45 1.68 -9.81
CA ASN A 32 10.85 1.26 -9.96
C ASN A 32 11.67 1.44 -8.68
N ASP A 33 11.42 2.49 -7.88
CA ASP A 33 12.06 2.68 -6.57
C ASP A 33 11.70 1.54 -5.61
N GLN A 34 10.42 1.18 -5.54
CA GLN A 34 9.96 0.07 -4.70
C GLN A 34 10.51 -1.29 -5.17
N LEU A 35 10.60 -1.52 -6.49
CA LEU A 35 11.26 -2.70 -7.04
C LEU A 35 12.73 -2.74 -6.64
N GLY A 36 13.45 -1.61 -6.74
CA GLY A 36 14.84 -1.51 -6.30
C GLY A 36 15.04 -1.86 -4.81
N ARG A 37 14.07 -1.50 -3.96
CA ARG A 37 14.09 -1.87 -2.53
C ARG A 37 13.82 -3.36 -2.32
N LEU A 38 12.91 -3.96 -3.07
CA LEU A 38 12.68 -5.41 -3.06
C LEU A 38 13.91 -6.18 -3.59
N ASP A 39 14.61 -5.64 -4.61
CA ASP A 39 15.87 -6.19 -5.10
C ASP A 39 16.95 -6.18 -4.01
N MET A 40 16.98 -5.12 -3.21
CA MET A 40 17.91 -5.04 -2.07
C MET A 40 17.58 -6.10 -1.01
N VAL A 41 16.30 -6.32 -0.71
CA VAL A 41 15.86 -7.41 0.19
C VAL A 41 16.31 -8.77 -0.35
N ALA A 42 16.11 -9.03 -1.64
CA ALA A 42 16.54 -10.28 -2.27
C ALA A 42 18.07 -10.46 -2.18
N LYS A 43 18.84 -9.42 -2.50
CA LYS A 43 20.29 -9.43 -2.43
C LYS A 43 20.81 -9.71 -1.01
N VAL A 44 20.18 -9.12 0.02
CA VAL A 44 20.51 -9.42 1.42
C VAL A 44 20.31 -10.90 1.71
N LEU A 45 19.17 -11.47 1.32
CA LEU A 45 18.87 -12.86 1.56
C LEU A 45 19.77 -13.82 0.76
N GLU A 46 20.16 -13.47 -0.46
CA GLU A 46 21.11 -14.27 -1.26
C GLU A 46 22.50 -14.35 -0.62
N GLN A 47 23.02 -13.22 -0.11
CA GLN A 47 24.34 -13.14 0.49
C GLN A 47 24.39 -13.54 1.95
N LYS A 48 23.23 -13.62 2.61
CA LYS A 48 23.06 -13.97 4.03
C LYS A 48 22.07 -15.14 4.16
N PRO A 49 22.52 -16.38 3.86
CA PRO A 49 21.64 -17.55 3.88
C PRO A 49 21.02 -17.82 5.27
N GLU A 50 21.67 -17.33 6.33
CA GLU A 50 21.20 -17.42 7.71
C GLU A 50 20.03 -16.46 8.04
N LEU A 51 19.65 -15.55 7.13
CA LEU A 51 18.56 -14.60 7.39
C LEU A 51 17.24 -15.03 6.76
N LYS A 52 16.17 -14.74 7.48
CA LYS A 52 14.76 -14.67 7.01
C LYS A 52 14.31 -13.21 7.02
N VAL A 53 13.32 -12.88 6.20
CA VAL A 53 12.70 -11.55 6.20
C VAL A 53 11.21 -11.66 6.46
N GLU A 54 10.70 -10.78 7.29
CA GLU A 54 9.28 -10.51 7.45
C GLU A 54 8.98 -9.10 6.93
N LEU A 55 8.08 -8.99 5.98
CA LEU A 55 7.56 -7.74 5.45
C LEU A 55 6.18 -7.50 6.06
N VAL A 56 6.09 -6.49 6.94
CA VAL A 56 4.84 -6.16 7.64
C VAL A 56 4.20 -4.96 6.97
N GLN A 57 3.05 -5.18 6.32
CA GLN A 57 2.27 -4.10 5.70
C GLN A 57 1.59 -3.27 6.80
N VAL A 58 1.91 -1.98 6.84
CA VAL A 58 1.35 -0.99 7.76
C VAL A 58 0.65 0.09 6.95
N ASN A 59 -0.69 0.11 7.00
CA ASN A 59 -1.51 1.06 6.25
C ASN A 59 -2.33 1.92 7.18
N ASN A 60 -2.38 3.22 6.93
CA ASN A 60 -3.44 4.06 7.47
C ASN A 60 -4.72 3.80 6.66
N THR A 61 -5.52 2.83 7.13
CA THR A 61 -6.74 2.41 6.43
C THR A 61 -7.80 3.49 6.39
N GLU A 62 -7.85 4.37 7.41
CA GLU A 62 -8.80 5.48 7.43
C GLU A 62 -8.47 6.53 6.37
N MET A 63 -7.20 6.87 6.21
CA MET A 63 -6.76 7.76 5.12
C MET A 63 -6.96 7.11 3.76
N GLU A 64 -6.66 5.82 3.59
CA GLU A 64 -6.90 5.14 2.31
C GLU A 64 -8.39 5.11 1.95
N LYS A 65 -9.29 4.88 2.93
CA LYS A 65 -10.74 4.98 2.72
C LYS A 65 -11.16 6.38 2.28
N GLU A 66 -10.62 7.42 2.91
CA GLU A 66 -10.92 8.80 2.55
C GLU A 66 -10.48 9.11 1.11
N PHE A 67 -9.24 8.80 0.76
CA PHE A 67 -8.73 9.02 -0.60
C PHE A 67 -9.55 8.26 -1.65
N TYR A 68 -9.90 7.01 -1.35
CA TYR A 68 -10.73 6.20 -2.25
C TYR A 68 -12.16 6.77 -2.38
N ALA A 69 -12.79 7.14 -1.27
CA ALA A 69 -14.13 7.72 -1.28
C ALA A 69 -14.20 9.02 -2.09
N VAL A 70 -13.21 9.90 -1.91
CA VAL A 70 -13.12 11.15 -2.67
C VAL A 70 -12.88 10.85 -4.15
N PHE A 71 -12.01 9.89 -4.49
CA PHE A 71 -11.77 9.52 -5.89
C PHE A 71 -13.03 8.96 -6.56
N GLU A 72 -13.76 8.04 -5.92
CA GLU A 72 -14.98 7.47 -6.47
C GLU A 72 -16.09 8.54 -6.60
N ALA A 73 -16.23 9.44 -5.63
CA ALA A 73 -17.18 10.54 -5.75
C ALA A 73 -16.84 11.48 -6.92
N LYS A 74 -15.55 11.79 -7.13
CA LYS A 74 -15.09 12.55 -8.31
C LYS A 74 -15.34 11.81 -9.61
N LYS A 75 -15.17 10.49 -9.63
CA LYS A 75 -15.45 9.63 -10.78
C LYS A 75 -16.93 9.67 -11.14
N HIS A 76 -17.84 9.48 -10.16
CA HIS A 76 -19.28 9.61 -10.36
C HIS A 76 -19.67 10.99 -10.91
N PHE A 77 -19.08 12.06 -10.34
CA PHE A 77 -19.29 13.42 -10.82
C PHE A 77 -18.82 13.61 -12.26
N TYR A 78 -17.61 13.15 -12.57
CA TYR A 78 -17.01 13.25 -13.92
C TYR A 78 -17.91 12.60 -14.97
N PHE A 79 -18.35 11.37 -14.75
CA PHE A 79 -19.24 10.67 -15.67
C PHE A 79 -20.63 11.29 -15.74
N SER A 80 -21.14 11.85 -14.66
CA SER A 80 -22.43 12.59 -14.69
C SER A 80 -22.40 13.82 -15.61
N LYS A 81 -21.21 14.38 -15.86
CA LYS A 81 -20.99 15.53 -16.74
C LYS A 81 -20.62 15.15 -18.16
N SER A 82 -19.80 14.12 -18.34
CA SER A 82 -19.26 13.71 -19.65
C SER A 82 -20.16 12.77 -20.43
N GLY A 83 -21.17 12.16 -19.78
CA GLY A 83 -22.08 11.18 -20.40
C GLY A 83 -21.44 9.82 -20.73
N GLY A 84 -20.21 9.57 -20.28
CA GLY A 84 -19.54 8.27 -20.41
C GLY A 84 -20.04 7.23 -19.40
N SER A 85 -19.55 6.00 -19.54
CA SER A 85 -19.88 4.90 -18.64
C SER A 85 -18.80 4.72 -17.56
N GLU A 86 -19.22 4.56 -16.30
CA GLU A 86 -18.30 4.21 -15.20
C GLU A 86 -17.67 2.81 -15.36
N GLN A 87 -18.21 2.01 -16.27
CA GLN A 87 -17.70 0.68 -16.63
C GLN A 87 -16.59 0.73 -17.70
N ASP A 88 -16.33 1.90 -18.28
CA ASP A 88 -15.26 2.06 -19.26
C ASP A 88 -13.90 1.78 -18.60
N SER A 89 -13.00 1.21 -19.41
CA SER A 89 -11.64 0.91 -18.94
C SER A 89 -10.95 2.17 -18.43
N MET A 90 -10.46 2.13 -17.20
CA MET A 90 -9.81 3.25 -16.51
C MET A 90 -8.40 3.49 -17.08
N SER A 91 -8.28 4.25 -18.16
CA SER A 91 -6.99 4.69 -18.66
C SER A 91 -6.27 5.63 -17.68
N ASN A 92 -4.96 5.80 -17.86
CA ASN A 92 -4.19 6.75 -17.05
C ASN A 92 -4.64 8.19 -17.26
N GLU A 93 -5.00 8.56 -18.50
CA GLU A 93 -5.51 9.88 -18.87
C GLU A 93 -6.84 10.15 -18.15
N LEU A 94 -7.76 9.18 -18.18
CA LEU A 94 -9.06 9.29 -17.51
C LEU A 94 -8.88 9.37 -15.98
N ARG A 95 -8.01 8.54 -15.41
CA ARG A 95 -7.67 8.59 -13.98
C ARG A 95 -7.13 9.97 -13.58
N ASN A 96 -6.26 10.54 -14.39
CA ASN A 96 -5.70 11.86 -14.14
C ASN A 96 -6.75 12.97 -14.27
N ALA A 97 -7.63 12.90 -15.28
CA ALA A 97 -8.74 13.84 -15.43
C ALA A 97 -9.68 13.83 -14.20
N ILE A 98 -10.04 12.65 -13.70
CA ILE A 98 -10.85 12.49 -12.48
C ILE A 98 -10.13 13.07 -11.28
N LYS A 99 -8.82 12.82 -11.10
CA LYS A 99 -8.03 13.37 -9.99
C LYS A 99 -8.00 14.90 -9.98
N GLN A 100 -8.01 15.54 -11.16
CA GLN A 100 -7.98 17.00 -11.31
C GLN A 100 -9.31 17.68 -10.92
N VAL A 101 -10.40 16.95 -10.72
CA VAL A 101 -11.64 17.55 -10.19
C VAL A 101 -11.33 18.19 -8.82
N ASP A 102 -11.59 19.48 -8.67
CA ASP A 102 -11.39 20.19 -7.41
C ASP A 102 -12.54 19.86 -6.44
N ILE A 103 -12.19 19.42 -5.24
CA ILE A 103 -13.19 19.13 -4.18
C ILE A 103 -13.88 20.40 -3.65
N HIS A 104 -13.30 21.58 -3.91
CA HIS A 104 -13.86 22.88 -3.55
C HIS A 104 -14.65 23.53 -4.69
N ASP A 105 -14.68 22.92 -5.88
CA ASP A 105 -15.54 23.38 -6.98
C ASP A 105 -17.00 23.32 -6.56
N SER A 106 -17.70 24.44 -6.74
CA SER A 106 -19.09 24.60 -6.30
C SER A 106 -20.04 23.58 -6.94
N THR A 107 -19.77 23.17 -8.19
CA THR A 107 -20.59 22.17 -8.89
C THR A 107 -20.34 20.77 -8.37
N PHE A 108 -19.10 20.44 -8.00
CA PHE A 108 -18.80 19.18 -7.32
C PHE A 108 -19.43 19.13 -5.92
N VAL A 109 -19.30 20.22 -5.15
CA VAL A 109 -19.90 20.31 -3.80
C VAL A 109 -21.44 20.16 -3.88
N LEU A 110 -22.10 20.81 -4.83
CA LEU A 110 -23.54 20.67 -5.06
C LEU A 110 -23.90 19.22 -5.45
N PHE A 111 -23.12 18.59 -6.33
CA PHE A 111 -23.31 17.19 -6.69
C PHE A 111 -23.24 16.27 -5.47
N VAL A 112 -22.17 16.38 -4.66
CA VAL A 112 -22.01 15.59 -3.45
C VAL A 112 -23.18 15.81 -2.48
N ASN A 113 -23.55 17.08 -2.23
CA ASN A 113 -24.68 17.42 -1.36
C ASN A 113 -26.02 16.84 -1.85
N SER A 114 -26.21 16.72 -3.17
CA SER A 114 -27.43 16.12 -3.74
C SER A 114 -27.52 14.60 -3.55
N LYS A 115 -26.41 13.94 -3.24
CA LYS A 115 -26.32 12.47 -3.09
C LYS A 115 -26.35 11.98 -1.65
N VAL A 116 -26.17 12.88 -0.67
CA VAL A 116 -26.20 12.51 0.76
C VAL A 116 -27.39 13.10 1.47
N THR A 117 -27.96 12.31 2.39
CA THR A 117 -28.99 12.75 3.32
C THR A 117 -28.47 12.70 4.75
N GLY A 118 -29.05 13.51 5.65
CA GLY A 118 -28.70 13.48 7.07
C GLY A 118 -27.29 14.01 7.41
N THR A 119 -26.72 14.88 6.55
CA THR A 119 -25.53 15.65 6.84
C THR A 119 -25.86 17.12 7.03
N ASP A 120 -25.19 17.79 7.97
CA ASP A 120 -25.30 19.23 8.12
C ASP A 120 -24.36 19.98 7.15
N ALA A 121 -24.51 21.30 7.09
CA ALA A 121 -23.70 22.15 6.22
C ALA A 121 -22.20 22.13 6.58
N PHE A 122 -21.86 21.80 7.83
CA PHE A 122 -20.50 21.81 8.36
C PHE A 122 -19.78 20.44 8.20
N THR A 123 -20.50 19.39 7.80
CA THR A 123 -19.88 18.08 7.54
C THR A 123 -18.83 18.21 6.43
N PRO A 124 -17.56 17.81 6.66
CA PRO A 124 -16.51 17.87 5.65
C PRO A 124 -16.91 17.13 4.36
N ILE A 125 -16.44 17.63 3.23
CA ILE A 125 -16.77 17.02 1.92
C ILE A 125 -16.27 15.57 1.81
N GLN A 126 -15.14 15.26 2.44
CA GLN A 126 -14.58 13.91 2.50
C GLN A 126 -15.52 12.94 3.22
N ASP A 127 -16.08 13.36 4.36
CA ASP A 127 -17.04 12.56 5.11
C ASP A 127 -18.35 12.32 4.33
N LYS A 128 -18.77 13.33 3.56
CA LYS A 128 -19.91 13.19 2.64
C LYS A 128 -19.59 12.18 1.53
N CYS A 129 -18.39 12.23 0.95
CA CYS A 129 -17.93 11.25 -0.03
C CYS A 129 -17.92 9.82 0.56
N ARG A 130 -17.44 9.65 1.79
CA ARG A 130 -17.48 8.34 2.49
C ARG A 130 -18.90 7.82 2.65
N LYS A 131 -19.88 8.69 2.98
CA LYS A 131 -21.30 8.32 3.08
C LYS A 131 -21.91 7.91 1.73
N ILE A 132 -21.50 8.56 0.62
CA ILE A 132 -21.97 8.18 -0.73
C ILE A 132 -21.52 6.77 -1.09
N ILE A 133 -20.24 6.46 -0.83
CA ILE A 133 -19.65 5.16 -1.20
C ILE A 133 -20.11 4.06 -0.25
N GLY A 134 -20.23 4.37 1.04
CA GLY A 134 -20.67 3.44 2.08
C GLY A 134 -19.52 2.63 2.69
N GLU A 135 -19.64 2.34 3.99
CA GLU A 135 -18.56 1.73 4.77
C GLU A 135 -18.22 0.31 4.30
N GLU A 136 -19.20 -0.47 3.85
CA GLU A 136 -18.97 -1.83 3.32
C GLU A 136 -18.08 -1.80 2.08
N ALA A 137 -18.38 -0.94 1.10
CA ALA A 137 -17.57 -0.80 -0.11
C ALA A 137 -16.15 -0.29 0.20
N LEU A 138 -16.02 0.64 1.16
CA LEU A 138 -14.74 1.14 1.63
C LEU A 138 -13.90 0.03 2.28
N GLN A 139 -14.53 -0.79 3.13
CA GLN A 139 -13.84 -1.90 3.80
C GLN A 139 -13.39 -2.98 2.81
N ASN A 140 -14.23 -3.32 1.85
CA ASN A 140 -13.91 -4.28 0.78
C ASN A 140 -12.72 -3.77 -0.05
N TYR A 141 -12.74 -2.49 -0.46
CA TYR A 141 -11.62 -1.88 -1.17
C TYR A 141 -10.29 -2.00 -0.40
N ILE A 142 -10.30 -1.68 0.90
CA ILE A 142 -9.09 -1.77 1.74
C ILE A 142 -8.58 -3.21 1.81
N SER A 143 -9.47 -4.17 2.04
CA SER A 143 -9.10 -5.59 2.15
C SER A 143 -8.48 -6.10 0.85
N GLU A 144 -9.11 -5.82 -0.28
CA GLU A 144 -8.61 -6.18 -1.61
C GLU A 144 -7.26 -5.52 -1.91
N ARG A 145 -7.11 -4.24 -1.56
CA ARG A 145 -5.87 -3.48 -1.78
C ARG A 145 -4.70 -4.03 -0.97
N MET A 146 -4.94 -4.33 0.30
CA MET A 146 -3.92 -4.91 1.18
C MET A 146 -3.49 -6.30 0.69
N GLN A 147 -4.46 -7.13 0.31
CA GLN A 147 -4.18 -8.46 -0.24
C GLN A 147 -3.43 -8.39 -1.58
N PHE A 148 -3.86 -7.48 -2.47
CA PHE A 148 -3.18 -7.27 -3.74
C PHE A 148 -1.71 -6.90 -3.55
N ARG A 149 -1.39 -5.94 -2.67
CA ARG A 149 -0.01 -5.53 -2.37
C ARG A 149 0.81 -6.70 -1.84
N ASN A 150 0.28 -7.47 -0.89
CA ASN A 150 0.96 -8.65 -0.35
C ASN A 150 1.24 -9.69 -1.42
N ASN A 151 0.28 -9.96 -2.30
CA ASN A 151 0.44 -10.91 -3.39
C ASN A 151 1.51 -10.47 -4.39
N VAL A 152 1.53 -9.19 -4.78
CA VAL A 152 2.52 -8.66 -5.73
C VAL A 152 3.93 -8.71 -5.15
N VAL A 153 4.11 -8.31 -3.89
CA VAL A 153 5.40 -8.34 -3.19
C VAL A 153 5.89 -9.78 -3.02
N SER A 154 5.01 -10.68 -2.56
CA SER A 154 5.34 -12.11 -2.40
C SER A 154 5.71 -12.74 -3.74
N ASN A 155 4.90 -12.50 -4.78
CA ASN A 155 5.16 -13.03 -6.12
C ASN A 155 6.50 -12.54 -6.68
N TYR A 156 6.82 -11.25 -6.51
CA TYR A 156 8.09 -10.71 -6.96
C TYR A 156 9.28 -11.38 -6.26
N LEU A 157 9.28 -11.46 -4.94
CA LEU A 157 10.38 -12.05 -4.19
C LEU A 157 10.50 -13.56 -4.39
N GLN A 158 9.39 -14.30 -4.46
CA GLN A 158 9.42 -15.76 -4.59
C GLN A 158 9.63 -16.22 -6.03
N ASN A 159 8.89 -15.65 -6.99
CA ASN A 159 8.87 -16.16 -8.36
C ASN A 159 9.85 -15.43 -9.31
N VAL A 160 10.14 -14.15 -9.06
CA VAL A 160 11.10 -13.39 -9.87
C VAL A 160 12.50 -13.44 -9.26
N LYS A 161 12.61 -13.30 -7.93
CA LYS A 161 13.90 -13.34 -7.19
C LYS A 161 14.24 -14.70 -6.60
N HIS A 162 13.36 -15.68 -6.73
CA HIS A 162 13.58 -17.07 -6.30
C HIS A 162 13.89 -17.23 -4.81
N ILE A 163 13.39 -16.33 -3.97
CA ILE A 163 13.54 -16.46 -2.51
C ILE A 163 12.65 -17.61 -2.02
N PRO A 164 13.21 -18.61 -1.31
CA PRO A 164 12.44 -19.73 -0.79
C PRO A 164 11.31 -19.27 0.14
N PRO A 165 10.09 -19.86 0.02
CA PRO A 165 8.94 -19.48 0.86
C PRO A 165 9.21 -19.49 2.37
N GLY A 166 10.04 -20.45 2.84
CA GLY A 166 10.42 -20.55 4.26
C GLY A 166 11.30 -19.40 4.77
N ARG A 167 11.83 -18.56 3.88
CA ARG A 167 12.67 -17.41 4.22
C ARG A 167 11.96 -16.06 4.06
N LEU A 168 10.72 -16.06 3.57
CA LEU A 168 9.91 -14.87 3.34
C LEU A 168 8.56 -14.99 4.06
N ARG A 169 8.19 -13.99 4.82
CA ARG A 169 6.86 -13.80 5.37
C ARG A 169 6.35 -12.41 5.00
N VAL A 170 5.18 -12.34 4.38
CA VAL A 170 4.51 -11.07 4.04
C VAL A 170 3.16 -11.05 4.74
N ILE A 171 2.96 -10.10 5.64
CA ILE A 171 1.77 -10.04 6.51
C ILE A 171 1.25 -8.60 6.64
N ASN A 172 0.00 -8.47 7.07
CA ASN A 172 -0.54 -7.20 7.55
C ASN A 172 -0.18 -7.01 9.02
N THR A 173 0.00 -5.75 9.44
CA THR A 173 0.22 -5.44 10.85
C THR A 173 -0.98 -5.90 11.71
N PRO A 174 -0.75 -6.54 12.86
CA PRO A 174 -1.83 -6.81 13.81
C PRO A 174 -2.28 -5.54 14.56
N ASP A 175 -1.44 -4.52 14.64
CA ASP A 175 -1.73 -3.25 15.31
C ASP A 175 -2.25 -2.19 14.34
N GLN A 176 -3.52 -2.33 13.94
CA GLN A 176 -4.18 -1.38 13.04
C GLN A 176 -4.38 0.00 13.68
N LYS A 177 -4.48 0.08 15.00
CA LYS A 177 -4.63 1.35 15.70
C LYS A 177 -3.39 2.23 15.51
N THR A 178 -2.20 1.68 15.72
CA THR A 178 -0.94 2.39 15.45
C THR A 178 -0.73 2.62 13.96
N ALA A 179 -1.15 1.69 13.09
CA ALA A 179 -1.07 1.87 11.65
C ALA A 179 -1.87 3.09 11.17
N ASN A 180 -3.05 3.35 11.74
CA ASN A 180 -3.88 4.50 11.39
C ASN A 180 -3.31 5.85 11.84
N THR A 181 -2.22 5.89 12.59
CA THR A 181 -1.48 7.13 12.91
C THR A 181 -0.39 7.45 11.89
N GLN A 182 -0.07 6.54 10.98
CA GLN A 182 0.96 6.75 9.97
C GLN A 182 0.49 7.69 8.86
N THR A 183 1.40 8.51 8.36
CA THR A 183 1.11 9.45 7.25
C THR A 183 1.25 8.82 5.88
N VAL A 184 1.86 7.64 5.79
CA VAL A 184 2.04 6.87 4.54
C VAL A 184 1.88 5.39 4.78
N SER A 185 1.35 4.68 3.80
CA SER A 185 1.35 3.22 3.79
C SER A 185 2.74 2.69 3.47
N LYS A 186 3.16 1.59 4.13
CA LYS A 186 4.50 1.03 3.95
C LYS A 186 4.57 -0.44 4.31
N TYR A 187 5.62 -1.12 3.84
CA TYR A 187 6.13 -2.32 4.48
C TYR A 187 7.27 -1.97 5.43
N LEU A 188 7.22 -2.49 6.64
CA LEU A 188 8.38 -2.58 7.52
C LEU A 188 9.15 -3.85 7.14
N ILE A 189 10.47 -3.75 7.04
CA ILE A 189 11.36 -4.85 6.68
C ILE A 189 12.04 -5.35 7.95
N ASN A 190 11.70 -6.55 8.41
CA ASN A 190 12.29 -7.14 9.60
C ASN A 190 13.15 -8.34 9.21
N TYR A 191 14.47 -8.26 9.44
CA TYR A 191 15.37 -9.39 9.25
C TYR A 191 15.56 -10.16 10.55
N HIS A 192 15.48 -11.49 10.46
CA HIS A 192 15.65 -12.42 11.58
C HIS A 192 16.68 -13.48 11.22
N VAL A 193 17.41 -13.96 12.22
CA VAL A 193 18.30 -15.11 12.03
C VAL A 193 17.45 -16.39 11.92
N ASP A 194 17.77 -17.23 10.95
CA ASP A 194 17.19 -18.56 10.79
C ASP A 194 18.01 -19.59 11.60
N ASP A 195 17.60 -19.84 12.83
CA ASP A 195 18.30 -20.76 13.74
C ASP A 195 18.48 -22.19 13.17
N GLU A 196 17.61 -22.62 12.26
CA GLU A 196 17.75 -23.91 11.59
C GLU A 196 18.92 -23.93 10.60
N GLN A 197 19.14 -22.81 9.88
CA GLN A 197 20.28 -22.68 8.96
C GLN A 197 21.61 -22.55 9.70
N VAL A 198 21.63 -21.86 10.84
CA VAL A 198 22.80 -21.76 11.70
C VAL A 198 23.22 -23.14 12.20
N LYS A 199 22.31 -23.95 12.72
CA LYS A 199 22.55 -25.32 13.19
C LYS A 199 23.07 -26.23 12.09
N LYS A 200 22.54 -26.13 10.85
CA LYS A 200 23.03 -26.90 9.70
C LYS A 200 24.46 -26.51 9.30
N ALA A 201 24.81 -25.24 9.37
CA ALA A 201 26.14 -24.76 9.07
C ALA A 201 27.17 -25.25 10.13
N GLU A 202 26.79 -25.28 11.41
CA GLU A 202 27.63 -25.77 12.52
C GLU A 202 27.82 -27.30 12.47
N SER A 203 26.81 -28.05 11.98
CA SER A 203 26.89 -29.53 11.88
C SER A 203 27.70 -30.03 10.68
N ASN A 204 28.02 -29.16 9.72
CA ASN A 204 28.80 -29.50 8.51
C ASN A 204 30.28 -29.04 8.60
N ASN A 205 30.70 -28.49 9.73
CA ASN A 205 32.09 -28.20 10.07
C ASN A 205 32.64 -29.16 11.13
#